data_409ff781019a3b063dd4ea109a495147
#
_entry.id   409ff781019a3b063dd4ea109a495147
#
_cell.length_a   1.000
_cell.length_b   1.000
_cell.length_c   1.000
_cell.angle_alpha   90.00
_cell.angle_beta   90.00
_cell.angle_gamma   90.00
#
_symmetry.space_group_name_H-M   'P 1'
#
loop_
_entity.id
_entity.type
_entity.pdbx_description
1 polymer ?
#
loop_
_entity_poly.entity_id
_entity_poly.type
_entity_poly.pdbx_seq_one_letter_code
_entity_poly.pdbx_strand_id
1 'polypeptide(L)'
;MKETRVRYAPSPTGDPHVGNLRSAIFNWLHAKNQNGKFILRIEDTDQSRMVKDGIQKQKDALTWLGMKWDELYIQSERLDIYSKYSQMLIDEDKAYRCFATAEELEELRERQKSQGKITRYDGRYRNYDKNESFERSKNEPFVIRFKSPQEGSTKCFDQIRGEIVFNNKELDDFVIIKSDGFPTYHFAN
;
A
#
# COMPACT_ATOMS: atom_id res chain seq x y z
N MET A 1 22.89 -10.93 16.65
CA MET A 1 22.06 -11.21 15.45
C MET A 1 20.78 -10.40 15.57
N LYS A 2 20.21 -9.89 14.46
CA LYS A 2 18.94 -9.16 14.49
C LYS A 2 17.81 -10.14 14.82
N GLU A 3 16.88 -9.76 15.71
CA GLU A 3 15.73 -10.60 16.08
C GLU A 3 14.90 -10.95 14.84
N THR A 4 14.55 -12.22 14.68
CA THR A 4 13.65 -12.66 13.60
C THR A 4 12.25 -12.14 13.86
N ARG A 5 11.69 -11.38 12.92
CA ARG A 5 10.34 -10.83 12.98
C ARG A 5 9.60 -11.17 11.70
N VAL A 6 8.54 -11.92 11.81
CA VAL A 6 7.69 -12.33 10.69
C VAL A 6 6.26 -11.89 10.93
N ARG A 7 5.47 -11.82 9.87
CA ARG A 7 4.09 -11.36 9.96
C ARG A 7 3.09 -12.23 9.20
N TYR A 8 1.88 -12.29 9.74
CA TYR A 8 0.67 -12.59 8.98
C TYR A 8 -0.13 -11.31 8.83
N ALA A 9 -0.54 -10.99 7.60
CA ALA A 9 -1.13 -9.70 7.27
C ALA A 9 -2.44 -9.86 6.48
N PRO A 10 -3.53 -10.32 7.14
CA PRO A 10 -4.81 -10.52 6.47
C PRO A 10 -5.56 -9.21 6.25
N SER A 11 -6.24 -9.11 5.10
CA SER A 11 -7.30 -8.11 4.89
C SER A 11 -8.63 -8.69 5.37
N PRO A 12 -9.43 -7.95 6.18
CA PRO A 12 -10.69 -8.44 6.74
C PRO A 12 -11.87 -8.30 5.74
N THR A 13 -11.62 -8.71 4.48
CA THR A 13 -12.58 -8.60 3.36
C THR A 13 -13.36 -9.87 3.09
N GLY A 14 -13.25 -10.87 3.96
CA GLY A 14 -13.93 -12.15 3.89
C GLY A 14 -13.59 -13.04 5.08
N ASP A 15 -14.16 -14.24 5.10
CA ASP A 15 -13.87 -15.22 6.13
C ASP A 15 -12.45 -15.82 5.93
N PRO A 16 -11.73 -16.11 7.03
CA PRO A 16 -10.46 -16.82 6.95
C PRO A 16 -10.65 -18.17 6.27
N HIS A 17 -9.77 -18.52 5.35
CA HIS A 17 -9.78 -19.83 4.72
C HIS A 17 -8.40 -20.47 4.79
N VAL A 18 -8.33 -21.79 4.57
CA VAL A 18 -7.12 -22.60 4.73
C VAL A 18 -5.92 -22.05 3.94
N GLY A 19 -6.14 -21.46 2.76
CA GLY A 19 -5.08 -20.87 1.94
C GLY A 19 -4.38 -19.70 2.64
N ASN A 20 -5.15 -18.84 3.31
CA ASN A 20 -4.59 -17.71 4.06
C ASN A 20 -3.93 -18.18 5.37
N LEU A 21 -4.60 -19.09 6.09
CA LEU A 21 -4.09 -19.65 7.36
C LEU A 21 -2.81 -20.46 7.16
N ARG A 22 -2.63 -21.10 6.00
CA ARG A 22 -1.37 -21.78 5.65
C ARG A 22 -0.17 -20.81 5.75
N SER A 23 -0.32 -19.61 5.22
CA SER A 23 0.75 -18.60 5.30
C SER A 23 1.01 -18.15 6.76
N ALA A 24 -0.04 -18.04 7.56
CA ALA A 24 0.08 -17.77 8.99
C ALA A 24 0.86 -18.88 9.71
N ILE A 25 0.52 -20.16 9.46
CA ILE A 25 1.17 -21.31 10.07
C ILE A 25 2.68 -21.32 9.76
N PHE A 26 3.08 -21.14 8.49
CA PHE A 26 4.50 -21.14 8.14
C PHE A 26 5.26 -20.00 8.83
N ASN A 27 4.69 -18.80 8.86
CA ASN A 27 5.33 -17.67 9.54
C ASN A 27 5.42 -17.90 11.07
N TRP A 28 4.36 -18.43 11.68
CA TRP A 28 4.33 -18.72 13.10
C TRP A 28 5.37 -19.81 13.48
N LEU A 29 5.43 -20.92 12.72
CA LEU A 29 6.43 -21.96 12.94
C LEU A 29 7.86 -21.44 12.77
N HIS A 30 8.10 -20.59 11.76
CA HIS A 30 9.40 -19.98 11.56
C HIS A 30 9.79 -19.08 12.75
N ALA A 31 8.87 -18.23 13.22
CA ALA A 31 9.12 -17.42 14.41
C ALA A 31 9.47 -18.29 15.63
N LYS A 32 8.70 -19.34 15.86
CA LYS A 32 8.96 -20.25 17.00
C LYS A 32 10.30 -20.96 16.87
N ASN A 33 10.65 -21.46 15.70
CA ASN A 33 11.93 -22.13 15.45
C ASN A 33 13.13 -21.20 15.63
N GLN A 34 12.98 -19.92 15.36
CA GLN A 34 14.04 -18.90 15.47
C GLN A 34 14.03 -18.13 16.80
N ASN A 35 13.18 -18.48 17.77
CA ASN A 35 12.92 -17.69 18.97
C ASN A 35 12.62 -16.22 18.66
N GLY A 36 11.95 -15.98 17.55
CA GLY A 36 11.58 -14.66 17.04
C GLY A 36 10.16 -14.28 17.39
N LYS A 37 9.66 -13.20 16.75
CA LYS A 37 8.31 -12.67 16.95
C LYS A 37 7.39 -12.92 15.77
N PHE A 38 6.16 -13.31 16.07
CA PHE A 38 5.06 -13.44 15.14
C PHE A 38 4.10 -12.27 15.28
N ILE A 39 3.93 -11.49 14.22
CA ILE A 39 3.16 -10.25 14.21
C ILE A 39 1.85 -10.49 13.44
N LEU A 40 0.74 -10.08 14.02
CA LEU A 40 -0.54 -9.96 13.32
C LEU A 40 -0.73 -8.51 12.87
N ARG A 41 -0.81 -8.27 11.56
CA ARG A 41 -1.11 -6.95 11.00
C ARG A 41 -2.40 -7.02 10.19
N ILE A 42 -3.45 -6.39 10.65
CA ILE A 42 -4.72 -6.28 9.93
C ILE A 42 -4.60 -5.19 8.87
N GLU A 43 -4.80 -5.57 7.61
CA GLU A 43 -4.74 -4.66 6.46
C GLU A 43 -6.16 -4.26 6.05
N ASP A 44 -6.70 -3.30 6.76
CA ASP A 44 -8.07 -2.80 6.65
C ASP A 44 -8.18 -1.42 5.96
N THR A 45 -7.24 -1.08 5.11
CA THR A 45 -7.22 0.21 4.38
C THR A 45 -8.29 0.33 3.29
N ASP A 46 -8.92 -0.78 2.90
CA ASP A 46 -10.06 -0.80 1.99
C ASP A 46 -11.36 -0.97 2.78
N GLN A 47 -11.85 0.16 3.30
CA GLN A 47 -13.04 0.20 4.14
C GLN A 47 -14.31 -0.26 3.40
N SER A 48 -14.37 -0.12 2.07
CA SER A 48 -15.55 -0.49 1.28
C SER A 48 -15.76 -2.00 1.17
N ARG A 49 -14.69 -2.78 1.32
CA ARG A 49 -14.73 -4.25 1.23
C ARG A 49 -14.69 -4.95 2.57
N MET A 50 -14.67 -4.21 3.67
CA MET A 50 -14.68 -4.83 4.99
C MET A 50 -15.98 -5.60 5.25
N VAL A 51 -15.84 -6.82 5.78
CA VAL A 51 -17.00 -7.60 6.23
C VAL A 51 -17.23 -7.37 7.73
N LYS A 52 -18.48 -7.51 8.14
CA LYS A 52 -18.84 -7.45 9.56
C LYS A 52 -18.02 -8.46 10.37
N ASP A 53 -17.45 -8.00 11.47
CA ASP A 53 -16.62 -8.78 12.39
C ASP A 53 -15.36 -9.41 11.74
N GLY A 54 -14.96 -8.93 10.55
CA GLY A 54 -13.86 -9.50 9.78
C GLY A 54 -12.53 -9.53 10.55
N ILE A 55 -12.21 -8.49 11.32
CA ILE A 55 -11.01 -8.44 12.16
C ILE A 55 -11.07 -9.51 13.25
N GLN A 56 -12.23 -9.63 13.92
CA GLN A 56 -12.40 -10.62 14.99
C GLN A 56 -12.31 -12.05 14.46
N LYS A 57 -12.92 -12.34 13.32
CA LYS A 57 -12.82 -13.64 12.66
C LYS A 57 -11.36 -14.05 12.34
N GLN A 58 -10.51 -13.11 11.93
CA GLN A 58 -9.08 -13.38 11.72
C GLN A 58 -8.38 -13.74 13.03
N LYS A 59 -8.68 -13.03 14.12
CA LYS A 59 -8.14 -13.32 15.46
C LYS A 59 -8.63 -14.67 15.99
N ASP A 60 -9.90 -14.97 15.83
CA ASP A 60 -10.51 -16.22 16.27
C ASP A 60 -9.92 -17.43 15.55
N ALA A 61 -9.71 -17.32 14.25
CA ALA A 61 -9.09 -18.40 13.45
C ALA A 61 -7.66 -18.71 13.91
N LEU A 62 -6.85 -17.69 14.21
CA LEU A 62 -5.51 -17.89 14.75
C LEU A 62 -5.56 -18.49 16.16
N THR A 63 -6.47 -18.01 16.99
CA THR A 63 -6.67 -18.53 18.36
C THR A 63 -7.10 -20.00 18.34
N TRP A 64 -8.03 -20.35 17.45
CA TRP A 64 -8.49 -21.75 17.26
C TRP A 64 -7.36 -22.68 16.85
N LEU A 65 -6.41 -22.20 16.02
CA LEU A 65 -5.19 -22.92 15.65
C LEU A 65 -4.11 -22.94 16.74
N GLY A 66 -4.35 -22.32 17.92
CA GLY A 66 -3.38 -22.20 18.98
C GLY A 66 -2.22 -21.25 18.71
N MET A 67 -2.33 -20.43 17.66
CA MET A 67 -1.30 -19.47 17.27
C MET A 67 -1.50 -18.15 18.00
N LYS A 68 -0.61 -17.86 18.97
CA LYS A 68 -0.55 -16.55 19.64
C LYS A 68 0.40 -15.64 18.86
N TRP A 69 0.01 -14.39 18.69
CA TRP A 69 0.86 -13.33 18.15
C TRP A 69 1.51 -12.53 19.27
N ASP A 70 2.71 -12.03 19.01
CA ASP A 70 3.47 -11.21 19.96
C ASP A 70 3.10 -9.73 19.86
N GLU A 71 2.72 -9.28 18.65
CA GLU A 71 2.35 -7.88 18.38
C GLU A 71 1.13 -7.85 17.46
N LEU A 72 0.27 -6.84 17.65
CA LEU A 72 -0.90 -6.56 16.83
C LEU A 72 -0.82 -5.14 16.26
N TYR A 73 -1.04 -5.00 14.97
CA TYR A 73 -1.21 -3.71 14.31
C TYR A 73 -2.47 -3.73 13.45
N ILE A 74 -3.23 -2.64 13.50
CA ILE A 74 -4.39 -2.40 12.63
C ILE A 74 -4.06 -1.15 11.81
N GLN A 75 -4.09 -1.26 10.48
CA GLN A 75 -3.58 -0.18 9.62
C GLN A 75 -4.45 1.07 9.71
N SER A 76 -5.78 0.94 9.83
CA SER A 76 -6.69 2.07 10.02
C SER A 76 -6.44 2.88 11.30
N GLU A 77 -5.84 2.28 12.32
CA GLU A 77 -5.48 2.96 13.58
C GLU A 77 -4.15 3.73 13.49
N ARG A 78 -3.53 3.77 12.32
CA ARG A 78 -2.19 4.33 12.09
C ARG A 78 -2.16 5.44 11.04
N LEU A 79 -3.32 6.06 10.77
CA LEU A 79 -3.47 7.07 9.71
C LEU A 79 -2.55 8.28 9.90
N ASP A 80 -2.31 8.70 11.15
CA ASP A 80 -1.38 9.79 11.46
C ASP A 80 0.04 9.52 10.98
N ILE A 81 0.49 8.26 11.07
CA ILE A 81 1.81 7.85 10.60
C ILE A 81 1.89 7.97 9.07
N TYR A 82 0.89 7.48 8.36
CA TYR A 82 0.84 7.58 6.90
C TYR A 82 0.72 9.02 6.43
N SER A 83 -0.10 9.84 7.08
CA SER A 83 -0.21 11.27 6.83
C SER A 83 1.12 11.98 7.00
N LYS A 84 1.82 11.73 8.12
CA LYS A 84 3.14 12.31 8.38
C LYS A 84 4.15 11.96 7.28
N TYR A 85 4.27 10.67 6.92
CA TYR A 85 5.25 10.25 5.92
C TYR A 85 4.89 10.70 4.51
N SER A 86 3.60 10.75 4.14
CA SER A 86 3.19 11.28 2.85
C SER A 86 3.48 12.78 2.74
N GLN A 87 3.31 13.55 3.82
CA GLN A 87 3.69 14.96 3.85
C GLN A 87 5.20 15.15 3.71
N MET A 88 6.01 14.34 4.42
CA MET A 88 7.47 14.36 4.24
C MET A 88 7.89 14.12 2.79
N LEU A 89 7.24 13.18 2.09
CA LEU A 89 7.52 12.93 0.68
C LEU A 89 7.14 14.13 -0.21
N ILE A 90 6.06 14.86 0.10
CA ILE A 90 5.70 16.10 -0.60
C ILE A 90 6.75 17.17 -0.37
N ASP A 91 7.18 17.37 0.87
CA ASP A 91 8.15 18.38 1.24
C ASP A 91 9.51 18.12 0.54
N GLU A 92 9.91 16.85 0.44
CA GLU A 92 11.12 16.39 -0.25
C GLU A 92 10.97 16.31 -1.78
N ASP A 93 9.85 16.76 -2.35
CA ASP A 93 9.53 16.66 -3.78
C ASP A 93 9.51 15.22 -4.35
N LYS A 94 9.23 14.24 -3.49
CA LYS A 94 9.09 12.82 -3.85
C LYS A 94 7.64 12.37 -4.02
N ALA A 95 6.69 13.23 -3.69
CA ALA A 95 5.26 13.02 -3.91
C ALA A 95 4.57 14.35 -4.22
N TYR A 96 3.34 14.30 -4.71
CA TYR A 96 2.54 15.48 -5.04
C TYR A 96 1.05 15.21 -4.92
N ARG A 97 0.27 16.27 -4.73
CA ARG A 97 -1.18 16.23 -4.74
C ARG A 97 -1.69 16.18 -6.17
N CYS A 98 -2.62 15.29 -6.44
CA CYS A 98 -3.24 15.12 -7.74
C CYS A 98 -4.75 15.32 -7.61
N PHE A 99 -5.28 16.27 -8.35
CA PHE A 99 -6.69 16.67 -8.34
C PHE A 99 -7.47 16.10 -9.54
N ALA A 100 -6.89 15.16 -10.28
CA ALA A 100 -7.58 14.52 -11.39
C ALA A 100 -8.80 13.74 -10.88
N THR A 101 -9.96 13.98 -11.49
CA THR A 101 -11.20 13.27 -11.14
C THR A 101 -11.23 11.85 -11.69
N ALA A 102 -12.17 11.04 -11.24
CA ALA A 102 -12.34 9.67 -11.74
C ALA A 102 -12.71 9.69 -13.22
N GLU A 103 -13.57 10.63 -13.64
CA GLU A 103 -14.02 10.83 -15.01
C GLU A 103 -12.85 11.19 -15.92
N GLU A 104 -12.04 12.18 -15.54
CA GLU A 104 -10.84 12.58 -16.31
C GLU A 104 -9.84 11.42 -16.47
N LEU A 105 -9.69 10.59 -15.44
CA LEU A 105 -8.80 9.44 -15.49
C LEU A 105 -9.37 8.32 -16.37
N GLU A 106 -10.68 8.13 -16.41
CA GLU A 106 -11.30 7.14 -17.29
C GLU A 106 -11.22 7.59 -18.77
N GLU A 107 -11.53 8.85 -19.06
CA GLU A 107 -11.33 9.42 -20.42
C GLU A 107 -9.87 9.28 -20.89
N LEU A 108 -8.90 9.50 -19.98
CA LEU A 108 -7.48 9.30 -20.30
C LEU A 108 -7.19 7.84 -20.66
N ARG A 109 -7.72 6.89 -19.89
CA ARG A 109 -7.53 5.45 -20.14
C ARG A 109 -8.15 5.02 -21.47
N GLU A 110 -9.37 5.46 -21.76
CA GLU A 110 -10.05 5.14 -23.02
C GLU A 110 -9.28 5.69 -24.22
N ARG A 111 -8.82 6.93 -24.13
CA ARG A 111 -7.97 7.54 -25.17
C ARG A 111 -6.66 6.79 -25.38
N GLN A 112 -6.01 6.35 -24.29
CA GLN A 112 -4.77 5.57 -24.40
C GLN A 112 -5.04 4.18 -25.00
N LYS A 113 -6.12 3.51 -24.62
CA LYS A 113 -6.55 2.22 -25.20
C LYS A 113 -6.83 2.34 -26.70
N SER A 114 -7.57 3.37 -27.11
CA SER A 114 -7.89 3.59 -28.56
C SER A 114 -6.64 3.85 -29.39
N GLN A 115 -5.56 4.35 -28.79
CA GLN A 115 -4.26 4.57 -29.43
C GLN A 115 -3.31 3.35 -29.32
N GLY A 116 -3.75 2.24 -28.76
CA GLY A 116 -2.90 1.06 -28.52
C GLY A 116 -1.77 1.28 -27.52
N LYS A 117 -1.89 2.31 -26.67
CA LYS A 117 -0.89 2.64 -25.64
C LYS A 117 -1.18 1.92 -24.33
N ILE A 118 -0.14 1.70 -23.54
CA ILE A 118 -0.27 1.23 -22.15
C ILE A 118 -1.01 2.31 -21.35
N THR A 119 -2.05 1.89 -20.61
CA THR A 119 -2.82 2.81 -19.79
C THR A 119 -2.06 3.16 -18.53
N ARG A 120 -1.79 4.46 -18.31
CA ARG A 120 -1.14 4.99 -17.13
C ARG A 120 -1.52 6.45 -16.91
N TYR A 121 -1.25 6.94 -15.73
CA TYR A 121 -1.45 8.35 -15.39
C TYR A 121 -0.48 9.23 -16.22
N ASP A 122 -0.96 10.37 -16.70
CA ASP A 122 -0.22 11.25 -17.62
C ASP A 122 0.72 12.26 -16.91
N GLY A 123 0.73 12.27 -15.59
CA GLY A 123 1.62 13.15 -14.81
C GLY A 123 1.21 14.63 -14.80
N ARG A 124 -0.02 14.99 -15.22
CA ARG A 124 -0.47 16.40 -15.38
C ARG A 124 -0.30 17.26 -14.14
N TYR A 125 -0.33 16.68 -12.94
CA TYR A 125 -0.11 17.39 -11.67
C TYR A 125 1.29 17.21 -11.10
N ARG A 126 2.17 16.46 -11.76
CA ARG A 126 3.49 16.11 -11.24
C ARG A 126 4.38 17.32 -10.93
N ASN A 127 4.28 18.36 -11.75
CA ASN A 127 5.06 19.60 -11.65
C ASN A 127 4.18 20.82 -11.31
N TYR A 128 2.99 20.57 -10.73
CA TYR A 128 2.10 21.63 -10.30
C TYR A 128 2.74 22.41 -9.13
N ASP A 129 2.53 23.76 -9.10
CA ASP A 129 3.12 24.59 -8.05
C ASP A 129 2.69 24.12 -6.66
N LYS A 130 3.66 24.05 -5.73
CA LYS A 130 3.43 23.50 -4.39
C LYS A 130 2.50 24.38 -3.54
N ASN A 131 2.60 25.71 -3.67
CA ASN A 131 1.76 26.64 -2.92
C ASN A 131 0.33 26.65 -3.47
N GLU A 132 0.18 26.71 -4.80
CA GLU A 132 -1.14 26.58 -5.44
C GLU A 132 -1.78 25.23 -5.11
N SER A 133 -1.01 24.16 -5.15
CA SER A 133 -1.44 22.81 -4.77
C SER A 133 -1.91 22.75 -3.31
N PHE A 134 -1.20 23.42 -2.40
CA PHE A 134 -1.58 23.49 -1.00
C PHE A 134 -2.88 24.30 -0.80
N GLU A 135 -3.00 25.49 -1.42
CA GLU A 135 -4.22 26.29 -1.31
C GLU A 135 -5.44 25.58 -1.89
N ARG A 136 -5.27 24.93 -3.04
CA ARG A 136 -6.33 24.15 -3.69
C ARG A 136 -6.78 22.96 -2.84
N SER A 137 -5.85 22.31 -2.15
CA SER A 137 -6.14 21.14 -1.30
C SER A 137 -7.05 21.44 -0.10
N LYS A 138 -7.24 22.72 0.26
CA LYS A 138 -8.15 23.14 1.34
C LYS A 138 -9.62 23.01 0.94
N ASN A 139 -9.92 23.04 -0.36
CA ASN A 139 -11.28 23.13 -0.88
C ASN A 139 -11.66 22.03 -1.88
N GLU A 140 -10.69 21.30 -2.39
CA GLU A 140 -10.90 20.26 -3.40
C GLU A 140 -10.37 18.90 -2.97
N PRO A 141 -11.08 17.81 -3.31
CA PRO A 141 -10.59 16.47 -3.06
C PRO A 141 -9.33 16.19 -3.89
N PHE A 142 -8.39 15.49 -3.32
CA PHE A 142 -7.16 15.11 -3.99
C PHE A 142 -6.68 13.73 -3.53
N VAL A 143 -5.80 13.14 -4.30
CA VAL A 143 -4.99 11.99 -3.89
C VAL A 143 -3.53 12.40 -3.84
N ILE A 144 -2.70 11.68 -3.08
CA ILE A 144 -1.25 11.88 -3.11
C ILE A 144 -0.65 10.79 -3.98
N ARG A 145 0.18 11.19 -4.96
CA ARG A 145 0.91 10.29 -5.84
C ARG A 145 2.40 10.34 -5.54
N PHE A 146 3.04 9.18 -5.61
CA PHE A 146 4.48 9.07 -5.55
C PHE A 146 5.11 9.55 -6.87
N LYS A 147 6.19 10.32 -6.79
CA LYS A 147 7.00 10.74 -7.95
C LYS A 147 7.97 9.63 -8.33
N SER A 148 7.51 8.68 -9.14
CA SER A 148 8.37 7.61 -9.64
C SER A 148 9.52 8.18 -10.50
N PRO A 149 10.74 7.66 -10.40
CA PRO A 149 11.85 8.09 -11.25
C PRO A 149 11.48 7.83 -12.73
N GLN A 150 11.76 8.78 -13.60
CA GLN A 150 11.40 8.71 -15.02
C GLN A 150 12.54 8.23 -15.92
N GLU A 151 13.79 8.30 -15.44
CA GLU A 151 14.97 7.94 -16.18
C GLU A 151 15.79 6.86 -15.47
N GLY A 152 16.61 6.13 -16.24
CA GLY A 152 17.44 5.06 -15.72
C GLY A 152 16.65 3.79 -15.40
N SER A 153 17.16 3.04 -14.44
CA SER A 153 16.55 1.76 -14.00
C SER A 153 16.59 1.61 -12.48
N THR A 154 15.56 0.97 -11.95
CA THR A 154 15.49 0.54 -10.55
C THR A 154 15.87 -0.93 -10.46
N LYS A 155 16.84 -1.24 -9.60
CA LYS A 155 17.32 -2.59 -9.37
C LYS A 155 16.86 -3.13 -8.03
N CYS A 156 16.43 -4.37 -8.02
CA CYS A 156 16.07 -5.11 -6.83
C CYS A 156 16.81 -6.45 -6.84
N PHE A 157 17.42 -6.82 -5.71
CA PHE A 157 18.02 -8.14 -5.57
C PHE A 157 17.05 -9.08 -4.86
N ASP A 158 16.49 -10.00 -5.63
CA ASP A 158 15.64 -11.08 -5.12
C ASP A 158 16.50 -12.27 -4.73
N GLN A 159 16.28 -12.83 -3.54
CA GLN A 159 17.09 -13.95 -3.03
C GLN A 159 16.92 -15.24 -3.83
N ILE A 160 15.82 -15.37 -4.56
CA ILE A 160 15.51 -16.57 -5.36
C ILE A 160 15.84 -16.32 -6.84
N ARG A 161 15.50 -15.13 -7.36
CA ARG A 161 15.61 -14.80 -8.78
C ARG A 161 16.87 -14.02 -9.15
N GLY A 162 17.64 -13.57 -8.16
CA GLY A 162 18.82 -12.73 -8.37
C GLY A 162 18.47 -11.25 -8.66
N GLU A 163 19.30 -10.58 -9.44
CA GLU A 163 19.06 -9.17 -9.80
C GLU A 163 17.88 -9.05 -10.78
N ILE A 164 16.91 -8.23 -10.39
CA ILE A 164 15.77 -7.85 -11.24
C ILE A 164 15.91 -6.35 -11.54
N VAL A 165 15.81 -5.99 -12.80
CA VAL A 165 15.99 -4.61 -13.29
C VAL A 165 14.69 -4.15 -13.94
N PHE A 166 14.16 -3.01 -13.45
CA PHE A 166 12.98 -2.36 -14.01
C PHE A 166 13.40 -1.07 -14.71
N ASN A 167 12.95 -0.87 -15.94
CA ASN A 167 13.11 0.40 -16.62
C ASN A 167 12.18 1.44 -15.96
N ASN A 168 12.74 2.55 -15.48
CA ASN A 168 11.96 3.56 -14.77
C ASN A 168 10.88 4.21 -15.64
N LYS A 169 11.06 4.24 -16.96
CA LYS A 169 10.02 4.71 -17.92
C LYS A 169 8.74 3.87 -17.87
N GLU A 170 8.79 2.66 -17.36
CA GLU A 170 7.63 1.77 -17.22
C GLU A 170 6.89 1.96 -15.89
N LEU A 171 7.50 2.68 -14.94
CA LEU A 171 6.91 2.95 -13.64
C LEU A 171 5.88 4.08 -13.75
N ASP A 172 4.73 3.89 -13.11
CA ASP A 172 3.69 4.91 -13.00
C ASP A 172 3.84 5.71 -11.72
N ASP A 173 3.33 6.93 -11.70
CA ASP A 173 3.14 7.71 -10.47
C ASP A 173 1.89 7.18 -9.75
N PHE A 174 2.08 6.13 -8.97
CA PHE A 174 0.98 5.46 -8.28
C PHE A 174 0.47 6.26 -7.07
N VAL A 175 -0.81 6.09 -6.77
CA VAL A 175 -1.44 6.72 -5.59
C VAL A 175 -0.89 6.08 -4.32
N ILE A 176 -0.45 6.89 -3.37
CA ILE A 176 -0.01 6.48 -2.03
C ILE A 176 -1.05 6.78 -0.96
N ILE A 177 -1.75 7.93 -1.07
CA ILE A 177 -2.90 8.27 -0.21
C ILE A 177 -4.12 8.52 -1.10
N LYS A 178 -5.22 7.88 -0.77
CA LYS A 178 -6.51 8.02 -1.43
C LYS A 178 -7.21 9.32 -1.01
N SER A 179 -8.26 9.72 -1.73
CA SER A 179 -9.05 10.92 -1.41
C SER A 179 -9.80 10.84 -0.08
N ASP A 180 -10.03 9.64 0.46
CA ASP A 180 -10.60 9.41 1.78
C ASP A 180 -9.56 9.49 2.92
N GLY A 181 -8.30 9.80 2.61
CA GLY A 181 -7.20 9.89 3.57
C GLY A 181 -6.53 8.55 3.92
N PHE A 182 -7.08 7.44 3.45
CA PHE A 182 -6.46 6.13 3.68
C PHE A 182 -5.28 5.89 2.75
N PRO A 183 -4.22 5.22 3.22
CA PRO A 183 -3.12 4.81 2.37
C PRO A 183 -3.56 3.71 1.40
N THR A 184 -2.88 3.62 0.27
CA THR A 184 -2.96 2.42 -0.57
C THR A 184 -2.17 1.27 0.06
N TYR A 185 -2.43 0.05 -0.39
CA TYR A 185 -1.71 -1.15 0.05
C TYR A 185 -0.18 -0.98 -0.03
N HIS A 186 0.31 -0.43 -1.13
CA HIS A 186 1.76 -0.25 -1.35
C HIS A 186 2.40 0.73 -0.37
N PHE A 187 1.67 1.72 0.09
CA PHE A 187 2.20 2.72 1.02
C PHE A 187 2.07 2.31 2.49
N ALA A 188 1.04 1.54 2.82
CA ALA A 188 0.80 1.07 4.19
C ALA A 188 1.73 -0.09 4.61
N ASN A 189 2.39 -0.73 3.67
CA ASN A 189 3.34 -1.85 3.86
C ASN A 189 4.77 -1.34 3.88
#